data_95632bbc550e7b26410f41fe14bffcf5
#
_entry.id   95632bbc550e7b26410f41fe14bffcf5
#
_cell.length_a   1.000
_cell.length_b   1.000
_cell.length_c   1.000
_cell.angle_alpha   90.00
_cell.angle_beta   90.00
_cell.angle_gamma   90.00
#
_symmetry.space_group_name_H-M   'P 1'
#
loop_
_entity.id
_entity.type
_entity.pdbx_description
1 polymer ?
#
loop_
_entity_poly.entity_id
_entity_poly.type
_entity_poly.pdbx_seq_one_letter_code
_entity_poly.pdbx_strand_id
1 'polypeptide(L)'
;MFPTDPLPFDMLSSAKVDISLKSGEFITPYGTYRNVDVRVVMDDNALDILPLKAEYAGGQVNGSVSIDARAGTPLVSASLSSPSVAVGQVLRDFANLDVLQGNGALNVALSGTGNSVADIMGSATGHARVLMGEGRMRNEGLGYVSGVFSSIGEVLGKKEWVVVDCLANDFELINGVANSKVGVLNTEVASLTVGGKIDLKQERFDLKVTPSPRGLDISLAVPVNITGPLADPGFSPDAIGSLAKLGSIFGAIVFPPAALIGLTELGGDDHPCVQYAKQSGENTDATPSAPLEKGPDGGVLGAPGKVLNGILGK
;
A
#
# COMPACT_ATOMS: atom_id res chain seq x y z
N MET A 1 19.51 6.19 -1.69
CA MET A 1 18.67 5.72 -2.81
C MET A 1 18.26 6.88 -3.70
N PHE A 2 17.72 7.96 -3.12
CA PHE A 2 17.40 9.15 -3.89
C PHE A 2 18.63 9.98 -4.18
N PRO A 3 18.85 10.45 -5.46
CA PRO A 3 19.98 11.29 -5.82
C PRO A 3 19.97 12.62 -5.04
N THR A 4 21.16 13.01 -4.55
CA THR A 4 21.38 14.28 -3.84
C THR A 4 21.95 15.37 -4.74
N ASP A 5 22.32 15.01 -5.99
CA ASP A 5 22.82 15.97 -6.95
C ASP A 5 21.77 17.03 -7.27
N PRO A 6 22.16 18.31 -7.36
CA PRO A 6 21.26 19.39 -7.71
C PRO A 6 20.62 19.18 -9.08
N LEU A 7 19.31 19.38 -9.16
CA LEU A 7 18.58 19.41 -10.43
C LEU A 7 18.81 20.78 -11.12
N PRO A 8 18.86 20.83 -12.46
CA PRO A 8 19.23 22.04 -13.21
C PRO A 8 18.05 23.03 -13.33
N PHE A 9 17.46 23.44 -12.21
CA PHE A 9 16.31 24.36 -12.18
C PHE A 9 16.64 25.78 -12.64
N ASP A 10 17.90 26.18 -12.61
CA ASP A 10 18.39 27.43 -13.18
C ASP A 10 18.14 27.53 -14.68
N MET A 11 18.05 26.42 -15.38
CA MET A 11 17.67 26.38 -16.79
C MET A 11 16.25 26.87 -17.07
N LEU A 12 15.36 26.86 -16.07
CA LEU A 12 13.97 27.31 -16.23
C LEU A 12 13.86 28.81 -16.54
N SER A 13 14.89 29.60 -16.18
CA SER A 13 14.99 31.02 -16.52
C SER A 13 15.52 31.30 -17.92
N SER A 14 16.10 30.28 -18.58
CA SER A 14 16.95 30.47 -19.75
C SER A 14 16.18 30.63 -21.05
N ALA A 15 14.93 30.13 -21.12
CA ALA A 15 14.15 30.11 -22.34
C ALA A 15 12.64 30.02 -22.09
N LYS A 16 11.87 30.52 -23.05
CA LYS A 16 10.43 30.22 -23.14
C LYS A 16 10.25 29.07 -24.11
N VAL A 17 9.53 28.07 -23.67
CA VAL A 17 9.30 26.83 -24.42
C VAL A 17 7.79 26.51 -24.42
N ASP A 18 7.24 26.16 -25.56
CA ASP A 18 5.92 25.56 -25.69
C ASP A 18 6.01 24.48 -26.76
N ILE A 19 6.13 23.24 -26.31
CA ILE A 19 6.33 22.07 -27.17
C ILE A 19 5.21 21.07 -26.93
N SER A 20 4.55 20.65 -28.03
CA SER A 20 3.61 19.52 -28.00
C SER A 20 4.23 18.35 -28.75
N LEU A 21 4.30 17.21 -28.07
CA LEU A 21 4.79 15.94 -28.60
C LEU A 21 3.64 14.94 -28.69
N LYS A 22 3.42 14.40 -29.90
CA LYS A 22 2.55 13.25 -30.10
C LYS A 22 3.34 12.13 -30.74
N SER A 23 3.34 10.96 -30.13
CA SER A 23 4.07 9.80 -30.65
C SER A 23 3.19 8.55 -30.58
N GLY A 24 3.21 7.75 -31.64
CA GLY A 24 2.56 6.45 -31.66
C GLY A 24 3.19 5.46 -30.67
N GLU A 25 4.52 5.51 -30.56
CA GLU A 25 5.29 4.66 -29.64
C GLU A 25 6.52 5.41 -29.14
N PHE A 26 6.80 5.25 -27.84
CA PHE A 26 7.96 5.82 -27.17
C PHE A 26 8.57 4.76 -26.25
N ILE A 27 9.81 4.37 -26.53
CA ILE A 27 10.51 3.29 -25.83
C ILE A 27 11.54 3.90 -24.87
N THR A 28 11.49 3.45 -23.62
CA THR A 28 12.44 3.85 -22.57
C THR A 28 13.01 2.60 -21.88
N PRO A 29 14.05 2.74 -21.05
CA PRO A 29 14.52 1.65 -20.19
C PRO A 29 13.45 1.12 -19.21
N TYR A 30 12.43 1.91 -18.94
CA TYR A 30 11.34 1.59 -17.97
C TYR A 30 10.05 1.12 -18.66
N GLY A 31 10.09 0.85 -19.96
CA GLY A 31 8.95 0.30 -20.69
C GLY A 31 8.62 1.03 -21.98
N THR A 32 7.61 0.50 -22.66
CA THR A 32 7.10 1.04 -23.92
C THR A 32 5.78 1.76 -23.65
N TYR A 33 5.72 3.01 -24.06
CA TYR A 33 4.55 3.88 -23.97
C TYR A 33 3.96 4.05 -25.36
N ARG A 34 2.64 3.95 -25.50
CA ARG A 34 1.93 4.14 -26.77
C ARG A 34 0.99 5.33 -26.68
N ASN A 35 0.60 5.84 -27.86
CA ASN A 35 -0.33 6.97 -27.99
C ASN A 35 0.02 8.14 -27.06
N VAL A 36 1.32 8.46 -27.02
CA VAL A 36 1.86 9.51 -26.13
C VAL A 36 1.37 10.88 -26.61
N ASP A 37 0.81 11.67 -25.70
CA ASP A 37 0.40 13.07 -25.90
C ASP A 37 0.90 13.89 -24.71
N VAL A 38 1.92 14.70 -24.96
CA VAL A 38 2.60 15.49 -23.92
C VAL A 38 2.78 16.91 -24.43
N ARG A 39 2.42 17.89 -23.60
CA ARG A 39 2.78 19.29 -23.82
C ARG A 39 3.64 19.78 -22.66
N VAL A 40 4.75 20.42 -23.01
CA VAL A 40 5.69 21.05 -22.09
C VAL A 40 5.66 22.54 -22.32
N VAL A 41 5.31 23.27 -21.27
CA VAL A 41 5.38 24.75 -21.25
C VAL A 41 6.38 25.17 -20.20
N MET A 42 7.35 25.99 -20.60
CA MET A 42 8.32 26.57 -19.69
C MET A 42 8.35 28.08 -19.90
N ASP A 43 8.09 28.84 -18.87
CA ASP A 43 8.11 30.31 -18.86
C ASP A 43 8.30 30.80 -17.40
N ASP A 44 9.02 31.91 -17.28
CA ASP A 44 9.16 32.64 -16.01
C ASP A 44 9.52 31.75 -14.81
N ASN A 45 10.60 30.98 -14.88
CA ASN A 45 11.06 30.04 -13.85
C ASN A 45 10.02 28.95 -13.44
N ALA A 46 9.07 28.68 -14.30
CA ALA A 46 8.09 27.61 -14.12
C ALA A 46 8.13 26.64 -15.30
N LEU A 47 7.82 25.38 -15.04
CA LEU A 47 7.63 24.35 -16.06
C LEU A 47 6.36 23.58 -15.76
N ASP A 48 5.51 23.44 -16.77
CA ASP A 48 4.31 22.63 -16.73
C ASP A 48 4.34 21.57 -17.82
N ILE A 49 4.08 20.33 -17.45
CA ILE A 49 3.85 19.21 -18.37
C ILE A 49 2.39 18.81 -18.23
N LEU A 50 1.55 19.31 -19.15
CA LEU A 50 0.11 19.06 -19.15
C LEU A 50 -0.47 19.30 -20.57
N PRO A 51 -1.16 18.30 -21.19
CA PRO A 51 -1.37 16.95 -20.67
C PRO A 51 -0.10 16.09 -20.67
N LEU A 52 -0.07 15.08 -19.80
CA LEU A 52 0.84 13.94 -19.86
C LEU A 52 -0.05 12.70 -20.01
N LYS A 53 -0.19 12.17 -21.21
CA LYS A 53 -1.05 11.02 -21.51
C LYS A 53 -0.28 9.97 -22.28
N ALA A 54 -0.50 8.72 -21.92
CA ALA A 54 0.05 7.58 -22.65
C ALA A 54 -0.77 6.32 -22.36
N GLU A 55 -0.59 5.31 -23.18
CA GLU A 55 -0.93 3.93 -22.85
C GLU A 55 0.32 3.21 -22.35
N TYR A 56 0.24 2.62 -21.17
CA TYR A 56 1.32 1.87 -20.55
C TYR A 56 0.76 0.67 -19.79
N ALA A 57 1.45 -0.46 -19.84
CA ALA A 57 1.07 -1.70 -19.12
C ALA A 57 -0.41 -2.09 -19.35
N GLY A 58 -0.90 -1.94 -20.59
CA GLY A 58 -2.27 -2.29 -20.97
C GLY A 58 -3.34 -1.32 -20.49
N GLY A 59 -2.99 -0.19 -19.91
CA GLY A 59 -3.92 0.83 -19.43
C GLY A 59 -3.60 2.24 -19.91
N GLN A 60 -4.60 3.13 -19.80
CA GLN A 60 -4.40 4.55 -20.05
C GLN A 60 -3.83 5.21 -18.78
N VAL A 61 -2.77 5.97 -18.97
CA VAL A 61 -2.12 6.75 -17.92
C VAL A 61 -2.30 8.22 -18.23
N ASN A 62 -2.79 8.97 -17.25
CA ASN A 62 -2.94 10.41 -17.30
C ASN A 62 -2.17 11.04 -16.15
N GLY A 63 -1.49 12.13 -16.43
CA GLY A 63 -0.71 12.80 -15.41
C GLY A 63 -0.46 14.28 -15.72
N SER A 64 0.23 14.90 -14.79
CA SER A 64 0.79 16.24 -14.93
C SER A 64 2.03 16.34 -14.04
N VAL A 65 2.95 17.21 -14.45
CA VAL A 65 4.07 17.64 -13.61
C VAL A 65 4.13 19.16 -13.67
N SER A 66 4.32 19.81 -12.55
CA SER A 66 4.61 21.24 -12.49
C SER A 66 5.81 21.50 -11.60
N ILE A 67 6.64 22.46 -12.00
CA ILE A 67 7.81 22.95 -11.26
C ILE A 67 7.68 24.46 -11.18
N ASP A 68 7.69 25.00 -9.98
CA ASP A 68 7.66 26.44 -9.72
C ASP A 68 8.91 26.85 -8.92
N ALA A 69 9.86 27.51 -9.59
CA ALA A 69 11.10 27.99 -8.99
C ALA A 69 11.11 29.52 -8.76
N ARG A 70 9.97 30.21 -8.94
CA ARG A 70 9.87 31.67 -8.79
C ARG A 70 10.11 32.16 -7.37
N ALA A 71 9.77 31.35 -6.37
CA ALA A 71 9.91 31.69 -4.95
C ALA A 71 11.29 31.31 -4.34
N GLY A 72 12.25 30.92 -5.15
CA GLY A 72 13.60 30.52 -4.73
C GLY A 72 13.76 29.01 -4.61
N THR A 73 13.27 28.38 -3.53
CA THR A 73 13.29 26.90 -3.45
C THR A 73 12.20 26.31 -4.35
N PRO A 74 12.56 25.48 -5.35
CA PRO A 74 11.60 24.94 -6.28
C PRO A 74 10.53 24.07 -5.59
N LEU A 75 9.27 24.29 -5.94
CA LEU A 75 8.14 23.42 -5.63
C LEU A 75 7.89 22.52 -6.84
N VAL A 76 7.98 21.23 -6.63
CA VAL A 76 7.67 20.21 -7.64
C VAL A 76 6.37 19.52 -7.26
N SER A 77 5.41 19.48 -8.18
CA SER A 77 4.15 18.75 -8.02
C SER A 77 4.00 17.75 -9.17
N ALA A 78 3.57 16.54 -8.86
CA ALA A 78 3.32 15.51 -9.85
C ALA A 78 2.02 14.76 -9.54
N SER A 79 1.23 14.51 -10.55
CA SER A 79 0.08 13.64 -10.46
C SER A 79 0.14 12.55 -11.54
N LEU A 80 -0.31 11.35 -11.19
CA LEU A 80 -0.42 10.22 -12.10
C LEU A 80 -1.64 9.40 -11.74
N SER A 81 -2.47 9.10 -12.72
CA SER A 81 -3.65 8.25 -12.53
C SER A 81 -3.83 7.28 -13.68
N SER A 82 -4.29 6.10 -13.36
CA SER A 82 -4.75 5.10 -14.33
C SER A 82 -5.91 4.31 -13.75
N PRO A 83 -7.00 4.13 -14.48
CA PRO A 83 -8.10 3.29 -14.03
C PRO A 83 -7.77 1.80 -14.07
N SER A 84 -6.78 1.40 -14.89
CA SER A 84 -6.38 -0.01 -15.00
C SER A 84 -5.01 -0.12 -15.66
N VAL A 85 -4.03 -0.66 -14.93
CA VAL A 85 -2.71 -1.05 -15.44
C VAL A 85 -2.37 -2.46 -14.95
N ALA A 86 -1.56 -3.18 -15.71
CA ALA A 86 -0.99 -4.45 -15.24
C ALA A 86 0.03 -4.17 -14.13
N VAL A 87 -0.40 -4.32 -12.86
CA VAL A 87 0.39 -3.99 -11.66
C VAL A 87 1.71 -4.74 -11.66
N GLY A 88 1.72 -6.01 -12.07
CA GLY A 88 2.94 -6.81 -12.16
C GLY A 88 3.94 -6.28 -13.18
N GLN A 89 3.49 -5.67 -14.29
CA GLN A 89 4.39 -5.02 -15.23
C GLN A 89 5.00 -3.75 -14.62
N VAL A 90 4.20 -2.93 -13.93
CA VAL A 90 4.71 -1.76 -13.21
C VAL A 90 5.79 -2.16 -12.20
N LEU A 91 5.56 -3.22 -11.41
CA LEU A 91 6.54 -3.72 -10.44
C LEU A 91 7.82 -4.23 -11.12
N ARG A 92 7.72 -4.92 -12.25
CA ARG A 92 8.91 -5.37 -13.00
C ARG A 92 9.71 -4.20 -13.54
N ASP A 93 9.05 -3.25 -14.19
CA ASP A 93 9.71 -2.17 -14.92
C ASP A 93 10.36 -1.15 -13.97
N PHE A 94 9.78 -0.89 -12.80
CA PHE A 94 10.28 0.13 -11.86
C PHE A 94 10.99 -0.43 -10.61
N ALA A 95 10.63 -1.63 -10.17
CA ALA A 95 11.19 -2.23 -8.96
C ALA A 95 11.96 -3.53 -9.20
N ASN A 96 12.01 -4.01 -10.45
CA ASN A 96 12.58 -5.32 -10.82
C ASN A 96 11.98 -6.49 -10.01
N LEU A 97 10.69 -6.41 -9.70
CA LEU A 97 9.94 -7.40 -8.93
C LEU A 97 8.92 -8.11 -9.83
N ASP A 98 9.08 -9.43 -10.02
CA ASP A 98 8.13 -10.28 -10.76
C ASP A 98 7.36 -11.18 -9.81
N VAL A 99 6.65 -10.59 -8.87
CA VAL A 99 5.98 -11.32 -7.78
C VAL A 99 4.45 -11.25 -7.86
N LEU A 100 3.88 -10.36 -8.66
CA LEU A 100 2.45 -10.09 -8.70
C LEU A 100 1.95 -9.99 -10.15
N GLN A 101 0.77 -10.52 -10.41
CA GLN A 101 0.06 -10.37 -11.69
C GLN A 101 -1.39 -10.02 -11.41
N GLY A 102 -1.92 -9.08 -12.16
CA GLY A 102 -3.28 -8.58 -12.05
C GLY A 102 -3.36 -7.15 -12.55
N ASN A 103 -4.58 -6.68 -12.79
CA ASN A 103 -4.84 -5.32 -13.21
C ASN A 103 -5.39 -4.51 -12.03
N GLY A 104 -4.97 -3.26 -11.93
CA GLY A 104 -5.38 -2.38 -10.85
C GLY A 104 -5.42 -0.92 -11.25
N ALA A 105 -6.19 -0.15 -10.52
CA ALA A 105 -6.21 1.29 -10.60
C ALA A 105 -5.07 1.88 -9.76
N LEU A 106 -4.50 2.98 -10.25
CA LEU A 106 -3.41 3.71 -9.61
C LEU A 106 -3.78 5.20 -9.54
N ASN A 107 -3.52 5.80 -8.39
CA ASN A 107 -3.62 7.25 -8.21
C ASN A 107 -2.50 7.74 -7.30
N VAL A 108 -1.66 8.63 -7.83
CA VAL A 108 -0.55 9.26 -7.11
C VAL A 108 -0.65 10.76 -7.30
N ALA A 109 -0.58 11.52 -6.22
CA ALA A 109 -0.47 12.97 -6.28
C ALA A 109 0.46 13.42 -5.16
N LEU A 110 1.60 13.99 -5.54
CA LEU A 110 2.66 14.39 -4.62
C LEU A 110 3.13 15.81 -4.93
N SER A 111 3.51 16.52 -3.89
CA SER A 111 4.22 17.78 -4.00
C SER A 111 5.35 17.83 -2.98
N GLY A 112 6.49 18.38 -3.36
CA GLY A 112 7.65 18.51 -2.49
C GLY A 112 8.52 19.69 -2.91
N THR A 113 9.34 20.18 -2.02
CA THR A 113 10.25 21.31 -2.26
C THR A 113 11.68 20.88 -2.10
N GLY A 114 12.56 21.43 -2.93
CA GLY A 114 13.99 21.15 -2.81
C GLY A 114 14.74 21.30 -4.13
N ASN A 115 16.06 21.21 -4.05
CA ASN A 115 16.94 21.33 -5.20
C ASN A 115 17.45 19.97 -5.75
N SER A 116 17.16 18.88 -5.03
CA SER A 116 17.53 17.51 -5.42
C SER A 116 16.34 16.59 -5.33
N VAL A 117 16.42 15.40 -5.92
CA VAL A 117 15.39 14.37 -5.75
C VAL A 117 15.24 13.98 -4.28
N ALA A 118 16.35 13.89 -3.54
CA ALA A 118 16.35 13.58 -2.11
C ALA A 118 15.59 14.64 -1.30
N ASP A 119 15.80 15.93 -1.58
CA ASP A 119 15.09 17.02 -0.89
C ASP A 119 13.59 16.99 -1.19
N ILE A 120 13.22 16.84 -2.48
CA ILE A 120 11.83 16.78 -2.93
C ILE A 120 11.11 15.60 -2.28
N MET A 121 11.71 14.42 -2.29
CA MET A 121 11.11 13.23 -1.64
C MET A 121 11.08 13.36 -0.12
N GLY A 122 12.11 13.95 0.49
CA GLY A 122 12.19 14.19 1.92
C GLY A 122 11.21 15.25 2.45
N SER A 123 10.62 16.07 1.57
CA SER A 123 9.58 17.04 1.88
C SER A 123 8.21 16.68 1.31
N ALA A 124 8.10 15.53 0.61
CA ALA A 124 6.92 15.14 -0.15
C ALA A 124 5.65 15.08 0.73
N THR A 125 4.58 15.64 0.21
CA THR A 125 3.24 15.61 0.80
C THR A 125 2.23 15.23 -0.28
N GLY A 126 1.20 14.44 0.08
CA GLY A 126 0.20 13.97 -0.86
C GLY A 126 -0.25 12.54 -0.58
N HIS A 127 -0.52 11.78 -1.63
CA HIS A 127 -0.94 10.37 -1.49
C HIS A 127 -0.47 9.50 -2.64
N ALA A 128 -0.39 8.19 -2.35
CA ALA A 128 -0.16 7.15 -3.34
C ALA A 128 -1.11 5.97 -3.06
N ARG A 129 -1.99 5.67 -4.01
CA ARG A 129 -3.06 4.68 -3.89
C ARG A 129 -2.97 3.65 -5.00
N VAL A 130 -3.16 2.38 -4.64
CA VAL A 130 -3.28 1.26 -5.57
C VAL A 130 -4.47 0.41 -5.14
N LEU A 131 -5.29 0.04 -6.10
CA LEU A 131 -6.42 -0.86 -5.88
C LEU A 131 -6.47 -1.88 -7.01
N MET A 132 -6.19 -3.14 -6.69
CA MET A 132 -6.19 -4.26 -7.63
C MET A 132 -7.28 -5.26 -7.24
N GLY A 133 -8.04 -5.74 -8.21
CA GLY A 133 -8.97 -6.86 -8.05
C GLY A 133 -8.25 -8.20 -8.10
N GLU A 134 -8.92 -9.18 -8.73
CA GLU A 134 -8.38 -10.53 -8.86
C GLU A 134 -7.04 -10.57 -9.57
N GLY A 135 -6.17 -11.45 -9.08
CA GLY A 135 -4.84 -11.63 -9.61
C GLY A 135 -4.17 -12.89 -9.08
N ARG A 136 -2.87 -12.94 -9.19
CA ARG A 136 -2.06 -14.01 -8.61
C ARG A 136 -0.70 -13.51 -8.17
N MET A 137 -0.19 -14.10 -7.12
CA MET A 137 1.11 -13.78 -6.56
C MET A 137 1.99 -15.03 -6.56
N ARG A 138 3.29 -14.86 -6.88
CA ARG A 138 4.25 -15.96 -6.77
C ARG A 138 4.47 -16.33 -5.30
N ASN A 139 4.45 -17.61 -5.02
CA ASN A 139 4.76 -18.14 -3.69
C ASN A 139 6.21 -17.80 -3.27
N GLU A 140 7.14 -17.79 -4.22
CA GLU A 140 8.53 -17.34 -4.01
C GLU A 140 8.62 -15.86 -3.61
N GLY A 141 7.67 -15.02 -4.02
CA GLY A 141 7.56 -13.62 -3.58
C GLY A 141 7.30 -13.50 -2.08
N LEU A 142 6.67 -14.50 -1.49
CA LEU A 142 6.57 -14.67 -0.03
C LEU A 142 7.88 -15.21 0.57
N GLY A 143 8.73 -15.86 -0.22
CA GLY A 143 10.01 -16.42 0.19
C GLY A 143 11.09 -15.38 0.51
N TYR A 144 11.02 -14.17 -0.06
CA TYR A 144 11.87 -13.05 0.37
C TYR A 144 11.57 -12.63 1.82
N VAL A 145 10.40 -12.99 2.31
CA VAL A 145 9.97 -12.86 3.70
C VAL A 145 10.14 -14.21 4.44
N SER A 146 10.93 -15.13 3.89
CA SER A 146 10.99 -16.57 4.16
C SER A 146 11.36 -17.00 5.58
N GLY A 147 11.92 -16.12 6.40
CA GLY A 147 12.11 -16.43 7.82
C GLY A 147 10.81 -16.44 8.63
N VAL A 148 9.73 -15.88 8.09
CA VAL A 148 8.49 -15.60 8.82
C VAL A 148 7.30 -16.37 8.26
N PHE A 149 7.32 -16.65 6.97
CA PHE A 149 6.26 -17.40 6.30
C PHE A 149 6.57 -18.90 6.13
N SER A 150 7.59 -19.42 6.82
CA SER A 150 7.83 -20.89 6.85
C SER A 150 6.58 -21.66 7.28
N SER A 151 5.82 -21.14 8.23
CA SER A 151 4.54 -21.71 8.66
C SER A 151 3.40 -21.49 7.66
N ILE A 152 3.41 -20.39 6.91
CA ILE A 152 2.44 -20.16 5.82
C ILE A 152 2.87 -20.94 4.57
N GLY A 153 4.16 -21.15 4.34
CA GLY A 153 4.68 -21.99 3.26
C GLY A 153 4.18 -23.43 3.33
N GLU A 154 4.01 -23.99 4.52
CA GLU A 154 3.37 -25.30 4.72
C GLU A 154 1.88 -25.28 4.33
N VAL A 155 1.19 -24.16 4.57
CA VAL A 155 -0.23 -23.96 4.22
C VAL A 155 -0.43 -23.68 2.74
N LEU A 156 0.45 -22.88 2.12
CA LEU A 156 0.43 -22.57 0.69
C LEU A 156 0.73 -23.81 -0.15
N GLY A 157 1.33 -24.83 0.46
CA GLY A 157 1.75 -26.05 -0.25
C GLY A 157 2.79 -25.74 -1.32
N LYS A 158 2.91 -26.67 -2.29
CA LYS A 158 3.87 -26.58 -3.40
C LYS A 158 3.33 -25.75 -4.60
N LYS A 159 2.30 -24.92 -4.40
CA LYS A 159 1.77 -24.09 -5.51
C LYS A 159 2.78 -23.00 -5.85
N GLU A 160 3.15 -22.87 -7.09
CA GLU A 160 3.99 -21.79 -7.60
C GLU A 160 3.30 -20.42 -7.48
N TRP A 161 1.98 -20.41 -7.67
CA TRP A 161 1.13 -19.22 -7.66
C TRP A 161 0.00 -19.34 -6.65
N VAL A 162 -0.28 -18.27 -5.96
CA VAL A 162 -1.40 -18.09 -5.03
C VAL A 162 -2.39 -17.10 -5.63
N VAL A 163 -3.67 -17.43 -5.59
CA VAL A 163 -4.73 -16.52 -6.05
C VAL A 163 -4.82 -15.33 -5.10
N VAL A 164 -4.82 -14.14 -5.68
CA VAL A 164 -5.08 -12.88 -4.99
C VAL A 164 -6.52 -12.50 -5.29
N ASP A 165 -7.34 -12.35 -4.26
CA ASP A 165 -8.72 -11.88 -4.39
C ASP A 165 -8.75 -10.37 -4.63
N CYS A 166 -7.91 -9.63 -3.89
CA CYS A 166 -7.71 -8.19 -4.08
C CYS A 166 -6.48 -7.68 -3.32
N LEU A 167 -5.98 -6.51 -3.76
CA LEU A 167 -4.97 -5.71 -3.08
C LEU A 167 -5.46 -4.26 -3.00
N ALA A 168 -5.37 -3.66 -1.82
CA ALA A 168 -5.59 -2.24 -1.62
C ALA A 168 -4.46 -1.64 -0.79
N ASN A 169 -3.94 -0.52 -1.25
CA ASN A 169 -2.96 0.24 -0.50
C ASN A 169 -3.23 1.74 -0.65
N ASP A 170 -3.25 2.47 0.47
CA ASP A 170 -3.33 3.92 0.54
C ASP A 170 -2.25 4.44 1.50
N PHE A 171 -1.26 5.12 0.93
CA PHE A 171 -0.27 5.86 1.68
C PHE A 171 -0.58 7.36 1.63
N GLU A 172 -0.71 7.97 2.81
CA GLU A 172 -0.69 9.41 2.97
C GLU A 172 0.73 9.88 3.28
N LEU A 173 1.24 10.80 2.47
CA LEU A 173 2.57 11.38 2.64
C LEU A 173 2.44 12.75 3.33
N ILE A 174 3.23 12.95 4.38
CA ILE A 174 3.32 14.23 5.11
C ILE A 174 4.80 14.49 5.40
N ASN A 175 5.36 15.53 4.76
CA ASN A 175 6.76 15.93 4.95
C ASN A 175 7.75 14.77 4.80
N GLY A 176 7.64 14.01 3.72
CA GLY A 176 8.52 12.89 3.41
C GLY A 176 8.26 11.60 4.18
N VAL A 177 7.22 11.55 5.02
CA VAL A 177 6.81 10.33 5.71
C VAL A 177 5.52 9.80 5.11
N ALA A 178 5.58 8.64 4.47
CA ALA A 178 4.43 7.92 3.93
C ALA A 178 3.83 7.02 5.01
N ASN A 179 2.64 7.35 5.49
CA ASN A 179 1.91 6.59 6.49
C ASN A 179 0.90 5.68 5.80
N SER A 180 0.91 4.40 6.12
CA SER A 180 -0.09 3.45 5.62
C SER A 180 -1.44 3.73 6.28
N LYS A 181 -2.41 4.17 5.51
CA LYS A 181 -3.81 4.36 5.93
C LYS A 181 -4.64 3.12 5.72
N VAL A 182 -4.40 2.45 4.61
CA VAL A 182 -4.92 1.12 4.27
C VAL A 182 -3.78 0.33 3.65
N GLY A 183 -3.62 -0.90 4.09
CA GLY A 183 -2.74 -1.87 3.48
C GLY A 183 -3.36 -3.25 3.63
N VAL A 184 -3.93 -3.79 2.56
CA VAL A 184 -4.60 -5.09 2.53
C VAL A 184 -4.18 -5.87 1.30
N LEU A 185 -3.82 -7.12 1.50
CA LEU A 185 -3.68 -8.11 0.45
C LEU A 185 -4.48 -9.35 0.84
N ASN A 186 -5.60 -9.59 0.17
CA ASN A 186 -6.41 -10.77 0.37
C ASN A 186 -6.05 -11.84 -0.66
N THR A 187 -5.83 -13.05 -0.17
CA THR A 187 -5.54 -14.22 -0.99
C THR A 187 -6.48 -15.39 -0.64
N GLU A 188 -6.49 -16.43 -1.46
CA GLU A 188 -7.25 -17.65 -1.19
C GLU A 188 -6.91 -18.31 0.16
N VAL A 189 -5.73 -18.05 0.73
CA VAL A 189 -5.18 -18.74 1.92
C VAL A 189 -5.06 -17.85 3.15
N ALA A 190 -4.89 -16.55 2.98
CA ALA A 190 -4.70 -15.60 4.07
C ALA A 190 -5.04 -14.18 3.65
N SER A 191 -5.43 -13.36 4.62
CA SER A 191 -5.46 -11.90 4.50
C SER A 191 -4.21 -11.34 5.17
N LEU A 192 -3.50 -10.45 4.47
CA LEU A 192 -2.35 -9.73 5.00
C LEU A 192 -2.73 -8.27 5.16
N THR A 193 -2.47 -7.71 6.33
CA THR A 193 -2.64 -6.27 6.56
C THR A 193 -1.29 -5.63 6.80
N VAL A 194 -1.10 -4.43 6.26
CA VAL A 194 0.14 -3.67 6.35
C VAL A 194 -0.15 -2.35 7.06
N GLY A 195 0.56 -2.09 8.13
CA GLY A 195 0.53 -0.83 8.86
C GLY A 195 1.94 -0.28 9.06
N GLY A 196 2.03 1.00 9.45
CA GLY A 196 3.31 1.64 9.72
C GLY A 196 3.63 2.76 8.73
N LYS A 197 4.92 3.04 8.55
CA LYS A 197 5.37 4.17 7.75
C LYS A 197 6.63 3.86 6.94
N ILE A 198 6.83 4.66 5.90
CA ILE A 198 8.05 4.72 5.11
C ILE A 198 8.60 6.14 5.23
N ASP A 199 9.78 6.30 5.78
CA ASP A 199 10.47 7.59 5.87
C ASP A 199 11.35 7.78 4.63
N LEU A 200 10.89 8.62 3.71
CA LEU A 200 11.58 8.90 2.44
C LEU A 200 12.80 9.80 2.66
N LYS A 201 12.79 10.63 3.72
CA LYS A 201 13.91 11.50 4.05
C LYS A 201 15.09 10.71 4.63
N GLN A 202 14.80 9.70 5.47
CA GLN A 202 15.80 8.82 6.03
C GLN A 202 16.01 7.56 5.19
N GLU A 203 15.22 7.40 4.13
CA GLU A 203 15.21 6.23 3.26
C GLU A 203 15.07 4.91 4.03
N ARG A 204 14.05 4.82 4.91
CA ARG A 204 13.86 3.67 5.80
C ARG A 204 12.42 3.18 5.83
N PHE A 205 12.29 1.86 5.95
CA PHE A 205 11.04 1.19 6.30
C PHE A 205 10.85 1.08 7.81
N ASP A 206 9.61 1.22 8.25
CA ASP A 206 9.10 0.89 9.58
C ASP A 206 7.65 0.40 9.39
N LEU A 207 7.51 -0.80 8.84
CA LEU A 207 6.22 -1.41 8.49
C LEU A 207 6.03 -2.70 9.29
N LYS A 208 4.78 -3.00 9.59
CA LYS A 208 4.34 -4.25 10.19
C LYS A 208 3.32 -4.93 9.29
N VAL A 209 3.59 -6.16 8.93
CA VAL A 209 2.68 -7.03 8.17
C VAL A 209 2.07 -8.03 9.14
N THR A 210 0.76 -8.09 9.21
CA THR A 210 0.02 -9.00 10.07
C THR A 210 -0.76 -9.98 9.20
N PRO A 211 -0.39 -11.27 9.18
CA PRO A 211 -1.15 -12.29 8.48
C PRO A 211 -2.35 -12.75 9.30
N SER A 212 -3.46 -13.05 8.61
CA SER A 212 -4.67 -13.69 9.15
C SER A 212 -5.01 -14.89 8.26
N PRO A 213 -4.56 -16.11 8.59
CA PRO A 213 -4.79 -17.31 7.80
C PRO A 213 -6.29 -17.64 7.71
N ARG A 214 -6.75 -18.12 6.55
CA ARG A 214 -8.11 -18.59 6.36
C ARG A 214 -8.21 -20.09 6.67
N GLY A 215 -9.12 -20.47 7.56
CA GLY A 215 -9.42 -21.89 7.84
C GLY A 215 -8.36 -22.64 8.66
N LEU A 216 -7.43 -21.98 9.30
CA LEU A 216 -6.38 -22.56 10.12
C LEU A 216 -6.36 -22.02 11.53
N ASP A 217 -5.64 -22.75 12.42
CA ASP A 217 -5.43 -22.34 13.79
C ASP A 217 -4.66 -20.99 13.83
N ILE A 218 -5.24 -20.01 14.48
CA ILE A 218 -4.76 -18.63 14.59
C ILE A 218 -3.36 -18.54 15.24
N SER A 219 -2.92 -19.60 15.93
CA SER A 219 -1.62 -19.69 16.59
C SER A 219 -0.40 -19.58 15.64
N LEU A 220 -0.62 -19.69 14.32
CA LEU A 220 0.43 -19.62 13.28
C LEU A 220 0.62 -18.22 12.68
N ALA A 221 -0.20 -17.24 13.07
CA ALA A 221 -0.16 -15.88 12.53
C ALA A 221 0.86 -15.01 13.27
N VAL A 222 2.14 -15.13 12.93
CA VAL A 222 3.19 -14.28 13.50
C VAL A 222 3.34 -13.00 12.67
N PRO A 223 3.11 -11.80 13.24
CA PRO A 223 3.39 -10.56 12.55
C PRO A 223 4.87 -10.39 12.21
N VAL A 224 5.13 -9.67 11.11
CA VAL A 224 6.47 -9.41 10.58
C VAL A 224 6.73 -7.93 10.57
N ASN A 225 7.87 -7.52 11.10
CA ASN A 225 8.37 -6.17 10.96
C ASN A 225 9.29 -6.09 9.74
N ILE A 226 9.04 -5.11 8.88
CA ILE A 226 9.90 -4.72 7.76
C ILE A 226 10.55 -3.42 8.17
N THR A 227 11.85 -3.44 8.43
CA THR A 227 12.61 -2.30 8.95
C THR A 227 13.93 -2.13 8.20
N GLY A 228 14.58 -1.00 8.38
CA GLY A 228 15.89 -0.76 7.78
C GLY A 228 15.86 0.08 6.51
N PRO A 229 16.97 0.18 5.78
CA PRO A 229 17.08 1.02 4.59
C PRO A 229 16.15 0.56 3.46
N LEU A 230 15.68 1.51 2.63
CA LEU A 230 14.86 1.19 1.44
C LEU A 230 15.62 0.31 0.44
N ALA A 231 16.94 0.47 0.36
CA ALA A 231 17.78 -0.31 -0.54
C ALA A 231 18.06 -1.74 -0.06
N ASP A 232 17.95 -2.00 1.27
CA ASP A 232 18.24 -3.30 1.89
C ASP A 232 17.35 -3.49 3.12
N PRO A 233 16.05 -3.81 2.93
CA PRO A 233 15.12 -3.98 4.02
C PRO A 233 15.38 -5.25 4.82
N GLY A 234 15.36 -5.11 6.16
CA GLY A 234 15.40 -6.24 7.08
C GLY A 234 14.00 -6.75 7.43
N PHE A 235 13.88 -8.06 7.56
CA PHE A 235 12.65 -8.74 7.95
C PHE A 235 12.84 -9.46 9.28
N SER A 236 11.94 -9.26 10.22
CA SER A 236 12.01 -9.93 11.53
C SER A 236 10.63 -10.29 12.07
N PRO A 237 10.46 -11.49 12.66
CA PRO A 237 9.22 -11.84 13.34
C PRO A 237 9.04 -10.94 14.56
N ASP A 238 7.81 -10.50 14.81
CA ASP A 238 7.44 -9.78 16.04
C ASP A 238 7.21 -10.77 17.18
N ALA A 239 8.31 -11.35 17.70
CA ALA A 239 8.27 -12.37 18.75
C ALA A 239 7.75 -11.84 20.10
N ILE A 240 7.82 -10.54 20.35
CA ILE A 240 7.41 -9.91 21.61
C ILE A 240 5.91 -9.56 21.59
N GLY A 241 5.36 -9.22 20.44
CA GLY A 241 3.92 -8.95 20.29
C GLY A 241 3.06 -10.20 20.35
N SER A 242 3.58 -11.36 19.98
CA SER A 242 2.80 -12.59 19.78
C SER A 242 2.34 -13.26 21.09
N LEU A 243 3.06 -13.16 22.19
CA LEU A 243 2.69 -13.85 23.45
C LEU A 243 1.91 -13.00 24.44
N ALA A 244 2.16 -11.69 24.51
CA ALA A 244 1.54 -10.82 25.52
C ALA A 244 0.17 -10.26 25.13
N LYS A 245 -0.22 -10.33 23.84
CA LYS A 245 -1.40 -9.67 23.28
C LYS A 245 -2.31 -10.59 22.45
N LEU A 246 -2.11 -11.91 22.48
CA LEU A 246 -2.97 -12.86 21.75
C LEU A 246 -4.46 -12.75 22.11
N GLY A 247 -4.81 -12.15 23.24
CA GLY A 247 -6.19 -11.89 23.65
C GLY A 247 -6.79 -10.56 23.14
N SER A 248 -5.97 -9.62 22.64
CA SER A 248 -6.44 -8.28 22.26
C SER A 248 -6.00 -7.80 20.86
N ILE A 249 -5.12 -8.54 20.18
CA ILE A 249 -4.58 -8.15 18.86
C ILE A 249 -5.41 -8.68 17.70
N PHE A 250 -6.31 -9.63 17.95
CA PHE A 250 -7.38 -9.96 17.00
C PHE A 250 -8.51 -8.93 17.00
N GLY A 251 -8.31 -7.77 17.66
CA GLY A 251 -9.12 -6.59 17.47
C GLY A 251 -9.04 -6.21 15.99
N ALA A 252 -10.20 -6.18 15.34
CA ALA A 252 -10.38 -5.78 13.96
C ALA A 252 -9.43 -4.61 13.63
N ILE A 253 -8.67 -4.74 12.54
CA ILE A 253 -7.89 -3.62 12.04
C ILE A 253 -8.90 -2.60 11.55
N VAL A 254 -9.07 -1.54 12.34
CA VAL A 254 -9.98 -0.45 12.00
C VAL A 254 -9.29 0.46 11.05
N PHE A 255 -9.71 0.44 9.80
CA PHE A 255 -9.30 1.45 8.84
C PHE A 255 -10.08 2.74 9.12
N PRO A 256 -9.40 3.90 9.20
CA PRO A 256 -10.10 5.16 9.41
C PRO A 256 -11.08 5.43 8.25
N PRO A 257 -12.33 5.87 8.52
CA PRO A 257 -13.32 6.11 7.47
C PRO A 257 -12.84 7.00 6.33
N ALA A 258 -12.01 7.99 6.64
CA ALA A 258 -11.42 8.88 5.65
C ALA A 258 -10.49 8.14 4.64
N ALA A 259 -9.81 7.07 5.07
CA ALA A 259 -8.97 6.26 4.18
C ALA A 259 -9.80 5.42 3.21
N LEU A 260 -11.00 4.99 3.62
CA LEU A 260 -11.91 4.25 2.75
C LEU A 260 -12.44 5.12 1.61
N ILE A 261 -12.67 6.42 1.84
CA ILE A 261 -13.15 7.35 0.81
C ILE A 261 -12.21 7.34 -0.40
N GLY A 262 -10.89 7.45 -0.19
CA GLY A 262 -9.93 7.43 -1.29
C GLY A 262 -9.91 6.14 -2.10
N LEU A 263 -10.17 5.01 -1.46
CA LEU A 263 -10.27 3.72 -2.16
C LEU A 263 -11.59 3.55 -2.89
N THR A 264 -12.72 4.04 -2.34
CA THR A 264 -14.03 4.01 -3.01
C THR A 264 -14.04 4.91 -4.25
N GLU A 265 -13.37 6.07 -4.20
CA GLU A 265 -13.17 6.93 -5.37
C GLU A 265 -12.40 6.23 -6.49
N LEU A 266 -11.46 5.34 -6.13
CA LEU A 266 -10.61 4.64 -7.08
C LEU A 266 -11.28 3.41 -7.71
N GLY A 267 -12.02 2.61 -6.92
CA GLY A 267 -12.56 1.31 -7.36
C GLY A 267 -14.06 1.09 -7.13
N GLY A 268 -14.74 2.06 -6.53
CA GLY A 268 -16.16 1.94 -6.18
C GLY A 268 -16.40 1.15 -4.89
N ASP A 269 -17.63 1.23 -4.42
CA ASP A 269 -18.06 0.60 -3.16
C ASP A 269 -18.07 -0.94 -3.22
N ASP A 270 -18.27 -1.50 -4.39
CA ASP A 270 -18.39 -2.94 -4.62
C ASP A 270 -17.05 -3.66 -4.73
N HIS A 271 -15.94 -2.94 -4.71
CA HIS A 271 -14.61 -3.56 -4.82
C HIS A 271 -14.34 -4.46 -3.61
N PRO A 272 -13.88 -5.73 -3.80
CA PRO A 272 -13.70 -6.70 -2.72
C PRO A 272 -12.87 -6.21 -1.54
N CYS A 273 -11.77 -5.49 -1.80
CA CYS A 273 -10.95 -4.94 -0.73
C CYS A 273 -11.60 -3.75 -0.01
N VAL A 274 -12.41 -2.95 -0.69
CA VAL A 274 -13.18 -1.86 -0.07
C VAL A 274 -14.21 -2.45 0.88
N GLN A 275 -14.93 -3.50 0.44
CA GLN A 275 -15.88 -4.22 1.30
C GLN A 275 -15.19 -4.88 2.50
N TYR A 276 -14.04 -5.54 2.29
CA TYR A 276 -13.26 -6.11 3.38
C TYR A 276 -12.84 -5.06 4.41
N ALA A 277 -12.35 -3.92 3.96
CA ALA A 277 -11.93 -2.84 4.85
C ALA A 277 -13.10 -2.22 5.63
N LYS A 278 -14.29 -2.11 5.02
CA LYS A 278 -15.54 -1.68 5.70
C LYS A 278 -15.95 -2.67 6.78
N GLN A 279 -16.01 -3.96 6.46
CA GLN A 279 -16.40 -5.02 7.41
C GLN A 279 -15.43 -5.12 8.60
N SER A 280 -14.14 -4.88 8.37
CA SER A 280 -13.12 -4.84 9.43
C SER A 280 -13.34 -3.66 10.38
N GLY A 281 -13.93 -2.56 9.93
CA GLY A 281 -14.31 -1.40 10.76
C GLY A 281 -15.58 -1.58 11.57
N GLU A 282 -16.58 -2.29 11.04
CA GLU A 282 -17.88 -2.49 11.71
C GLU A 282 -17.82 -3.47 12.89
N ASN A 283 -16.88 -4.41 12.89
CA ASN A 283 -16.72 -5.38 13.98
C ASN A 283 -16.15 -4.80 15.29
N THR A 284 -15.88 -3.49 15.36
CA THR A 284 -15.36 -2.84 16.57
C THR A 284 -16.43 -2.42 17.57
N ASP A 285 -17.71 -2.48 17.21
CA ASP A 285 -18.83 -2.22 18.13
C ASP A 285 -19.20 -3.44 19.03
N ALA A 286 -18.49 -4.56 18.89
CA ALA A 286 -18.58 -5.66 19.83
C ALA A 286 -17.95 -5.20 21.17
N THR A 287 -18.79 -4.81 22.11
CA THR A 287 -18.45 -4.48 23.49
C THR A 287 -17.43 -5.49 24.02
N PRO A 288 -16.29 -5.06 24.59
CA PRO A 288 -15.35 -5.98 25.23
C PRO A 288 -16.12 -6.81 26.25
N SER A 289 -16.10 -8.12 26.09
CA SER A 289 -16.63 -9.04 27.12
C SER A 289 -15.97 -8.66 28.43
N ALA A 290 -16.75 -8.39 29.45
CA ALA A 290 -16.27 -8.03 30.79
C ALA A 290 -15.18 -9.01 31.25
N PRO A 291 -14.16 -8.54 31.98
CA PRO A 291 -13.11 -9.41 32.50
C PRO A 291 -13.75 -10.54 33.32
N LEU A 292 -13.35 -11.78 33.07
CA LEU A 292 -13.76 -12.92 33.88
C LEU A 292 -13.36 -12.64 35.33
N GLU A 293 -14.32 -12.45 36.22
CA GLU A 293 -14.06 -12.38 37.66
C GLU A 293 -13.44 -13.69 38.13
N LYS A 294 -12.26 -13.61 38.73
CA LYS A 294 -11.64 -14.74 39.41
C LYS A 294 -12.36 -14.96 40.74
N GLY A 295 -13.02 -16.10 40.89
CA GLY A 295 -13.54 -16.54 42.16
C GLY A 295 -12.41 -16.76 43.18
N PRO A 296 -12.76 -16.78 44.49
CA PRO A 296 -11.76 -16.84 45.57
C PRO A 296 -10.86 -18.12 45.59
N ASP A 297 -11.19 -19.13 44.80
CA ASP A 297 -10.46 -20.39 44.75
C ASP A 297 -9.65 -20.60 43.45
N GLY A 298 -9.40 -19.56 42.64
CA GLY A 298 -8.51 -19.62 41.48
C GLY A 298 -9.03 -20.41 40.28
N GLY A 299 -10.29 -20.86 40.27
CA GLY A 299 -10.92 -21.58 39.17
C GLY A 299 -11.72 -20.62 38.25
N VAL A 300 -11.67 -20.88 36.95
CA VAL A 300 -12.46 -20.14 35.94
C VAL A 300 -13.90 -20.69 36.00
N LEU A 301 -14.85 -19.92 36.54
CA LEU A 301 -16.28 -20.26 36.49
C LEU A 301 -16.83 -19.76 35.13
N GLY A 302 -17.14 -20.70 34.25
CA GLY A 302 -17.90 -20.43 33.04
C GLY A 302 -19.34 -20.01 33.41
N ALA A 303 -19.88 -19.02 32.69
CA ALA A 303 -21.25 -18.58 32.87
C ALA A 303 -22.26 -19.76 32.74
N PRO A 304 -23.21 -19.92 33.64
CA PRO A 304 -24.21 -20.98 33.53
C PRO A 304 -25.16 -20.65 32.36
N GLY A 305 -25.07 -21.45 31.31
CA GLY A 305 -26.05 -21.44 30.24
C GLY A 305 -27.43 -21.78 30.80
N LYS A 306 -28.43 -21.00 30.44
CA LYS A 306 -29.86 -21.30 30.63
C LYS A 306 -30.24 -22.55 29.84
N VAL A 307 -30.07 -23.71 30.47
CA VAL A 307 -30.75 -24.94 30.04
C VAL A 307 -31.12 -25.69 31.29
N LEU A 308 -32.34 -25.53 31.76
CA LEU A 308 -33.10 -26.50 32.53
C LEU A 308 -34.45 -25.85 33.00
N ASN A 309 -35.37 -25.72 32.06
CA ASN A 309 -36.81 -25.73 32.41
C ASN A 309 -37.53 -26.52 31.32
N GLY A 310 -37.66 -27.80 31.53
CA GLY A 310 -38.39 -28.62 30.59
C GLY A 310 -38.32 -30.12 30.81
N ILE A 311 -38.11 -30.61 32.04
CA ILE A 311 -38.40 -32.00 32.37
C ILE A 311 -38.73 -32.04 33.85
N LEU A 312 -40.00 -31.91 34.18
CA LEU A 312 -40.75 -32.53 35.26
C LEU A 312 -42.16 -31.91 35.19
N GLY A 313 -42.89 -32.42 34.22
CA GLY A 313 -44.31 -32.23 34.16
C GLY A 313 -44.97 -33.46 34.65
N LYS A 314 -45.63 -33.27 35.63
CA LYS A 314 -47.01 -33.81 35.76
C LYS A 314 -47.77 -32.70 36.22
#